data_279d0c748d913697b68fa16745289e96
#
_entry.id   279d0c748d913697b68fa16745289e96
#
_cell.length_a   1.000
_cell.length_b   1.000
_cell.length_c   1.000
_cell.angle_alpha   90.00
_cell.angle_beta   90.00
_cell.angle_gamma   90.00
#
_symmetry.space_group_name_H-M   'P 1'
#
loop_
_entity.id
_entity.type
_entity.pdbx_description
1 polymer ?
#
loop_
_entity_poly.entity_id
_entity_poly.type
_entity_poly.pdbx_seq_one_letter_code
_entity_poly.pdbx_strand_id
1 'polypeptide(L)'
;MLEMIIEMFSYPFMVRAFTVGALVALCSALLGVSLVLKRYSMIGDGLSHVGFGALAIAASLNVAPLAVAIPVVIVAAVLLLRIRGNSRIKGDAAIALISTSSLAVGVMVISMTTGMNTDVYNYMFGSILAMSDEDVRLSVIMAVIVLVLFVFFYHKIFAITFDETFAQATGVKADLYNTLIAILTAVTIVLGMRMMGALLISSLIIFPALTSMRVCKTFKSVIINSAVISVVCLVLGITVSYVWGTPAGASVVMVNIAALLLYSLIGLIRNKGK
;
A
#
# COMPACT_ATOMS: atom_id res chain seq x y z
N MET A 1 1.97 31.08 -5.54
CA MET A 1 2.02 29.64 -5.72
C MET A 1 3.44 29.06 -5.49
N LEU A 2 4.48 29.65 -6.10
CA LEU A 2 5.87 29.18 -5.86
C LEU A 2 6.31 29.40 -4.40
N GLU A 3 5.98 30.54 -3.81
CA GLU A 3 6.25 30.86 -2.40
C GLU A 3 5.55 29.89 -1.46
N MET A 4 4.28 29.54 -1.71
CA MET A 4 3.55 28.52 -0.94
C MET A 4 4.20 27.14 -1.00
N ILE A 5 4.75 26.74 -2.16
CA ILE A 5 5.46 25.46 -2.29
C ILE A 5 6.78 25.48 -1.52
N ILE A 6 7.51 26.59 -1.54
CA ILE A 6 8.73 26.76 -0.75
C ILE A 6 8.40 26.74 0.74
N GLU A 7 7.36 27.46 1.15
CA GLU A 7 6.86 27.47 2.52
C GLU A 7 6.45 26.07 3.01
N MET A 8 5.78 25.27 2.16
CA MET A 8 5.40 23.88 2.45
C MET A 8 6.60 23.02 2.88
N PHE A 9 7.75 23.17 2.22
CA PHE A 9 8.97 22.43 2.56
C PHE A 9 9.72 22.99 3.78
N SER A 10 9.35 24.17 4.30
CA SER A 10 9.90 24.69 5.54
C SER A 10 9.33 23.98 6.80
N TYR A 11 8.17 23.31 6.65
CA TYR A 11 7.55 22.57 7.75
C TYR A 11 8.16 21.16 7.89
N PRO A 12 8.75 20.80 9.07
CA PRO A 12 9.38 19.49 9.27
C PRO A 12 8.43 18.30 9.03
N PHE A 13 7.14 18.44 9.38
CA PHE A 13 6.16 17.38 9.16
C PHE A 13 5.89 17.10 7.67
N MET A 14 5.97 18.14 6.83
CA MET A 14 5.84 17.96 5.38
C MET A 14 7.03 17.23 4.78
N VAL A 15 8.24 17.57 5.19
CA VAL A 15 9.46 16.86 4.75
C VAL A 15 9.39 15.38 5.13
N ARG A 16 8.93 15.06 6.35
CA ARG A 16 8.67 13.67 6.79
C ARG A 16 7.63 12.99 5.91
N ALA A 17 6.51 13.66 5.63
CA ALA A 17 5.44 13.16 4.79
C ALA A 17 5.92 12.81 3.37
N PHE A 18 6.69 13.69 2.75
CA PHE A 18 7.25 13.45 1.42
C PHE A 18 8.27 12.31 1.43
N THR A 19 9.16 12.27 2.42
CA THR A 19 10.21 11.24 2.50
C THR A 19 9.62 9.85 2.72
N VAL A 20 8.85 9.68 3.79
CA VAL A 20 8.22 8.38 4.09
C VAL A 20 7.19 8.03 3.04
N GLY A 21 6.40 9.02 2.60
CA GLY A 21 5.40 8.83 1.58
C GLY A 21 5.97 8.35 0.24
N ALA A 22 7.04 8.95 -0.23
CA ALA A 22 7.69 8.53 -1.48
C ALA A 22 8.26 7.09 -1.36
N LEU A 23 8.86 6.73 -0.24
CA LEU A 23 9.36 5.38 0.01
C LEU A 23 8.23 4.36 0.03
N VAL A 24 7.14 4.64 0.75
CA VAL A 24 5.96 3.79 0.81
C VAL A 24 5.28 3.69 -0.57
N ALA A 25 5.17 4.79 -1.30
CA ALA A 25 4.62 4.81 -2.66
C ALA A 25 5.44 3.95 -3.62
N LEU A 26 6.78 4.00 -3.54
CA LEU A 26 7.68 3.13 -4.29
C LEU A 26 7.45 1.66 -3.93
N CYS A 27 7.48 1.30 -2.65
CA CYS A 27 7.22 -0.07 -2.19
C CYS A 27 5.87 -0.58 -2.69
N SER A 28 4.81 0.23 -2.53
CA SER A 28 3.45 -0.11 -2.94
C SER A 28 3.35 -0.33 -4.44
N ALA A 29 3.97 0.54 -5.26
CA ALA A 29 3.96 0.42 -6.71
C ALA A 29 4.69 -0.84 -7.19
N LEU A 30 5.86 -1.14 -6.63
CA LEU A 30 6.65 -2.32 -6.99
C LEU A 30 5.93 -3.63 -6.65
N LEU A 31 5.42 -3.75 -5.42
CA LEU A 31 4.66 -4.91 -4.97
C LEU A 31 3.31 -5.00 -5.69
N GLY A 32 2.66 -3.85 -5.91
CA GLY A 32 1.36 -3.73 -6.56
C GLY A 32 1.33 -4.34 -7.96
N VAL A 33 2.38 -4.18 -8.76
CA VAL A 33 2.48 -4.80 -10.09
C VAL A 33 2.37 -6.32 -9.98
N SER A 34 3.10 -6.95 -9.07
CA SER A 34 3.05 -8.40 -8.87
C SER A 34 1.69 -8.85 -8.32
N LEU A 35 1.13 -8.10 -7.36
CA LEU A 35 -0.18 -8.41 -6.77
C LEU A 35 -1.31 -8.31 -7.80
N VAL A 36 -1.33 -7.27 -8.62
CA VAL A 36 -2.35 -7.07 -9.66
C VAL A 36 -2.27 -8.17 -10.72
N LEU A 37 -1.06 -8.51 -11.19
CA LEU A 37 -0.86 -9.59 -12.17
C LEU A 37 -1.27 -10.96 -11.63
N LYS A 38 -1.03 -11.22 -10.36
CA LYS A 38 -1.45 -12.46 -9.67
C LYS A 38 -2.94 -12.46 -9.27
N ARG A 39 -3.69 -11.41 -9.58
CA ARG A 39 -5.11 -11.22 -9.19
C ARG A 39 -5.30 -11.19 -7.65
N TYR A 40 -4.34 -10.60 -6.95
CA TYR A 40 -4.37 -10.39 -5.49
C TYR A 40 -4.67 -8.93 -5.13
N SER A 41 -5.30 -8.17 -6.02
CA SER A 41 -5.50 -6.72 -5.85
C SER A 41 -6.22 -6.35 -4.54
N MET A 42 -7.18 -7.18 -4.10
CA MET A 42 -7.96 -6.93 -2.88
C MET A 42 -7.19 -7.24 -1.58
N ILE A 43 -6.01 -7.87 -1.65
CA ILE A 43 -5.25 -8.22 -0.44
C ILE A 43 -4.76 -6.95 0.29
N GLY A 44 -4.48 -5.88 -0.47
CA GLY A 44 -4.09 -4.58 0.08
C GLY A 44 -5.18 -3.98 0.96
N ASP A 45 -6.41 -4.00 0.47
CA ASP A 45 -7.57 -3.50 1.20
C ASP A 45 -7.86 -4.38 2.43
N GLY A 46 -7.89 -5.70 2.26
CA GLY A 46 -8.10 -6.63 3.37
C GLY A 46 -7.09 -6.46 4.50
N LEU A 47 -5.80 -6.38 4.17
CA LEU A 47 -4.74 -6.23 5.17
C LEU A 47 -4.74 -4.82 5.80
N SER A 48 -5.20 -3.79 5.12
CA SER A 48 -5.34 -2.47 5.72
C SER A 48 -6.40 -2.44 6.83
N HIS A 49 -7.50 -3.17 6.67
CA HIS A 49 -8.50 -3.33 7.73
C HIS A 49 -8.00 -4.19 8.90
N VAL A 50 -7.18 -5.20 8.64
CA VAL A 50 -6.48 -5.93 9.72
C VAL A 50 -5.53 -5.01 10.48
N GLY A 51 -4.78 -4.18 9.75
CA GLY A 51 -3.91 -3.18 10.34
C GLY A 51 -4.67 -2.17 11.21
N PHE A 52 -5.84 -1.69 10.74
CA PHE A 52 -6.71 -0.84 11.52
C PHE A 52 -7.11 -1.49 12.86
N GLY A 53 -7.56 -2.75 12.82
CA GLY A 53 -7.90 -3.50 14.03
C GLY A 53 -6.72 -3.65 14.98
N ALA A 54 -5.55 -3.96 14.46
CA ALA A 54 -4.33 -4.09 15.25
C ALA A 54 -3.88 -2.76 15.88
N LEU A 55 -3.96 -1.65 15.14
CA LEU A 55 -3.64 -0.31 15.65
C LEU A 55 -4.64 0.13 16.72
N ALA A 56 -5.93 -0.17 16.56
CA ALA A 56 -6.96 0.10 17.55
C ALA A 56 -6.69 -0.63 18.87
N ILE A 57 -6.31 -1.91 18.81
CA ILE A 57 -5.94 -2.71 19.98
C ILE A 57 -4.66 -2.14 20.63
N ALA A 58 -3.64 -1.79 19.84
CA ALA A 58 -2.42 -1.21 20.35
C ALA A 58 -2.66 0.11 21.08
N ALA A 59 -3.51 0.98 20.52
CA ALA A 59 -3.90 2.25 21.13
C ALA A 59 -4.65 2.03 22.45
N SER A 60 -5.56 1.05 22.50
CA SER A 60 -6.31 0.74 23.73
C SER A 60 -5.41 0.21 24.85
N LEU A 61 -4.33 -0.47 24.52
CA LEU A 61 -3.36 -1.01 25.45
C LEU A 61 -2.21 -0.05 25.78
N ASN A 62 -2.20 1.16 25.18
CA ASN A 62 -1.12 2.15 25.28
C ASN A 62 0.27 1.57 24.93
N VAL A 63 0.34 0.69 23.92
CA VAL A 63 1.59 0.12 23.41
C VAL A 63 1.95 0.78 22.08
N ALA A 64 3.24 0.68 21.69
CA ALA A 64 3.73 1.21 20.43
C ALA A 64 2.94 0.62 19.24
N PRO A 65 2.19 1.44 18.47
CA PRO A 65 1.23 0.96 17.48
C PRO A 65 1.86 0.08 16.40
N LEU A 66 3.01 0.48 15.85
CA LEU A 66 3.69 -0.28 14.79
C LEU A 66 4.25 -1.63 15.29
N ALA A 67 4.67 -1.71 16.56
CA ALA A 67 5.19 -2.94 17.14
C ALA A 67 4.11 -4.05 17.23
N VAL A 68 2.85 -3.67 17.37
CA VAL A 68 1.72 -4.62 17.37
C VAL A 68 1.19 -4.85 15.95
N ALA A 69 1.02 -3.79 15.18
CA ALA A 69 0.40 -3.89 13.86
C ALA A 69 1.24 -4.70 12.87
N ILE A 70 2.57 -4.52 12.83
CA ILE A 70 3.43 -5.25 11.88
C ILE A 70 3.30 -6.77 12.04
N PRO A 71 3.53 -7.39 13.21
CA PRO A 71 3.42 -8.84 13.34
C PRO A 71 2.01 -9.36 13.11
N VAL A 72 0.97 -8.65 13.54
CA VAL A 72 -0.43 -9.08 13.33
C VAL A 72 -0.78 -9.10 11.86
N VAL A 73 -0.42 -8.06 11.10
CA VAL A 73 -0.72 -8.00 9.66
C VAL A 73 0.13 -8.99 8.86
N ILE A 74 1.37 -9.26 9.28
CA ILE A 74 2.19 -10.32 8.67
C ILE A 74 1.53 -11.69 8.86
N VAL A 75 1.09 -12.01 10.07
CA VAL A 75 0.39 -13.27 10.34
C VAL A 75 -0.88 -13.37 9.50
N ALA A 76 -1.68 -12.32 9.42
CA ALA A 76 -2.88 -12.29 8.59
C ALA A 76 -2.56 -12.46 7.09
N ALA A 77 -1.50 -11.83 6.58
CA ALA A 77 -1.07 -11.98 5.19
C ALA A 77 -0.67 -13.42 4.85
N VAL A 78 0.09 -14.06 5.73
CA VAL A 78 0.50 -15.47 5.57
C VAL A 78 -0.72 -16.41 5.66
N LEU A 79 -1.65 -16.15 6.59
CA LEU A 79 -2.90 -16.91 6.71
C LEU A 79 -3.76 -16.79 5.45
N LEU A 80 -3.97 -15.57 4.93
CA LEU A 80 -4.71 -15.33 3.69
C LEU A 80 -4.12 -16.10 2.51
N LEU A 81 -2.79 -16.13 2.43
CA LEU A 81 -2.10 -16.88 1.38
C LEU A 81 -2.35 -18.39 1.49
N ARG A 82 -2.32 -18.95 2.71
CA ARG A 82 -2.55 -20.38 2.95
C ARG A 82 -4.00 -20.80 2.75
N ILE A 83 -4.95 -19.98 3.19
CA ILE A 83 -6.39 -20.26 3.01
C ILE A 83 -6.71 -20.37 1.52
N ARG A 84 -6.15 -19.51 0.69
CA ARG A 84 -6.38 -19.54 -0.76
C ARG A 84 -5.85 -20.81 -1.45
N GLY A 85 -4.74 -21.36 -0.97
CA GLY A 85 -4.13 -22.57 -1.55
C GLY A 85 -4.84 -23.87 -1.22
N ASN A 86 -5.57 -23.94 -0.10
CA ASN A 86 -6.01 -25.22 0.47
C ASN A 86 -7.45 -25.27 0.98
N SER A 87 -8.28 -24.23 0.79
CA SER A 87 -9.63 -24.21 1.35
C SER A 87 -10.73 -24.18 0.30
N ARG A 88 -11.93 -24.66 0.71
CA ARG A 88 -13.17 -24.55 -0.06
C ARG A 88 -13.67 -23.09 -0.18
N ILE A 89 -13.06 -22.16 0.57
CA ILE A 89 -13.41 -20.75 0.57
C ILE A 89 -12.63 -20.08 -0.57
N LYS A 90 -13.33 -19.41 -1.48
CA LYS A 90 -12.69 -18.62 -2.54
C LYS A 90 -11.89 -17.48 -1.91
N GLY A 91 -10.73 -17.15 -2.51
CA GLY A 91 -9.79 -16.17 -1.96
C GLY A 91 -10.42 -14.82 -1.62
N ASP A 92 -11.33 -14.32 -2.46
CA ASP A 92 -12.01 -13.02 -2.23
C ASP A 92 -12.95 -13.08 -1.01
N ALA A 93 -13.63 -14.22 -0.78
CA ALA A 93 -14.49 -14.40 0.39
C ALA A 93 -13.66 -14.47 1.69
N ALA A 94 -12.48 -15.10 1.65
CA ALA A 94 -11.56 -15.12 2.79
C ALA A 94 -11.05 -13.71 3.14
N ILE A 95 -10.67 -12.92 2.12
CA ILE A 95 -10.25 -11.53 2.32
C ILE A 95 -11.41 -10.72 2.91
N ALA A 96 -12.61 -10.82 2.36
CA ALA A 96 -13.77 -10.09 2.85
C ALA A 96 -14.10 -10.44 4.31
N LEU A 97 -14.05 -11.72 4.68
CA LEU A 97 -14.33 -12.17 6.04
C LEU A 97 -13.32 -11.64 7.05
N ILE A 98 -12.03 -11.77 6.76
CA ILE A 98 -10.95 -11.28 7.63
C ILE A 98 -11.00 -9.75 7.73
N SER A 99 -11.18 -9.06 6.61
CA SER A 99 -11.29 -7.62 6.52
C SER A 99 -12.43 -7.08 7.38
N THR A 100 -13.64 -7.57 7.16
CA THR A 100 -14.84 -7.11 7.87
C THR A 100 -14.76 -7.41 9.36
N SER A 101 -14.30 -8.62 9.73
CA SER A 101 -14.12 -8.99 11.13
C SER A 101 -13.12 -8.12 11.86
N SER A 102 -11.97 -7.86 11.23
CA SER A 102 -10.92 -7.01 11.81
C SER A 102 -11.38 -5.55 11.95
N LEU A 103 -12.08 -5.03 10.95
CA LEU A 103 -12.67 -3.70 11.00
C LEU A 103 -13.68 -3.58 12.14
N ALA A 104 -14.57 -4.56 12.27
CA ALA A 104 -15.58 -4.58 13.34
C ALA A 104 -14.93 -4.63 14.74
N VAL A 105 -13.91 -5.48 14.93
CA VAL A 105 -13.15 -5.53 16.19
C VAL A 105 -12.48 -4.19 16.48
N GLY A 106 -11.83 -3.59 15.50
CA GLY A 106 -11.15 -2.29 15.65
C GLY A 106 -12.11 -1.18 16.06
N VAL A 107 -13.25 -1.05 15.36
CA VAL A 107 -14.28 -0.06 15.68
C VAL A 107 -14.86 -0.30 17.09
N MET A 108 -15.10 -1.56 17.47
CA MET A 108 -15.63 -1.89 18.78
C MET A 108 -14.65 -1.53 19.89
N VAL A 109 -13.36 -1.84 19.73
CA VAL A 109 -12.31 -1.50 20.71
C VAL A 109 -12.20 0.01 20.90
N ILE A 110 -12.15 0.80 19.81
CA ILE A 110 -12.07 2.26 19.89
C ILE A 110 -13.34 2.84 20.55
N SER A 111 -14.52 2.33 20.17
CA SER A 111 -15.78 2.78 20.75
C SER A 111 -15.87 2.58 22.26
N MET A 112 -15.24 1.51 22.76
CA MET A 112 -15.24 1.18 24.21
C MET A 112 -14.17 1.96 25.00
N THR A 113 -13.12 2.47 24.34
CA THR A 113 -11.96 3.05 25.04
C THR A 113 -11.86 4.56 24.96
N THR A 114 -11.99 5.17 23.77
CA THR A 114 -11.60 6.57 23.53
C THR A 114 -12.72 7.46 22.99
N GLY A 115 -13.87 6.90 22.62
CA GLY A 115 -14.91 7.66 21.91
C GLY A 115 -14.61 7.81 20.41
N MET A 116 -15.64 7.63 19.61
CA MET A 116 -15.58 7.20 18.19
C MET A 116 -15.01 8.20 17.17
N ASN A 117 -14.83 9.49 17.46
CA ASN A 117 -14.83 10.45 16.35
C ASN A 117 -13.48 10.83 15.76
N THR A 118 -12.39 10.85 16.52
CA THR A 118 -11.12 11.40 16.04
C THR A 118 -10.15 10.32 15.58
N ASP A 119 -10.05 9.22 16.31
CA ASP A 119 -9.05 8.19 16.02
C ASP A 119 -9.41 7.33 14.81
N VAL A 120 -10.69 6.95 14.65
CA VAL A 120 -11.15 6.18 13.46
C VAL A 120 -10.89 6.99 12.19
N TYR A 121 -11.22 8.29 12.19
CA TYR A 121 -10.98 9.15 11.05
C TYR A 121 -9.50 9.22 10.68
N ASN A 122 -8.63 9.41 11.67
CA ASN A 122 -7.18 9.49 11.47
C ASN A 122 -6.59 8.18 10.90
N TYR A 123 -7.06 7.02 11.35
CA TYR A 123 -6.59 5.73 10.82
C TYR A 123 -7.12 5.41 9.43
N MET A 124 -8.34 5.84 9.08
CA MET A 124 -8.92 5.60 7.74
C MET A 124 -8.36 6.55 6.68
N PHE A 125 -8.19 7.83 7.02
CA PHE A 125 -7.79 8.87 6.07
C PHE A 125 -6.32 9.31 6.23
N GLY A 126 -5.67 8.85 7.28
CA GLY A 126 -4.29 9.21 7.61
C GLY A 126 -4.16 10.55 8.35
N SER A 127 -3.12 10.67 9.13
CA SER A 127 -2.72 11.93 9.74
C SER A 127 -1.21 12.07 9.65
N ILE A 128 -0.77 12.95 8.78
CA ILE A 128 0.65 13.27 8.60
C ILE A 128 1.26 13.79 9.92
N LEU A 129 0.45 14.46 10.74
CA LEU A 129 0.85 15.03 12.01
C LEU A 129 1.00 13.99 13.14
N ALA A 130 0.44 12.79 12.96
CA ALA A 130 0.40 11.76 14.03
C ALA A 130 1.68 10.91 14.13
N MET A 131 2.68 11.13 13.27
CA MET A 131 3.93 10.35 13.29
C MET A 131 4.95 10.93 14.24
N SER A 132 5.46 10.09 15.15
CA SER A 132 6.64 10.38 15.95
C SER A 132 7.93 10.27 15.14
N ASP A 133 9.03 10.84 15.64
CA ASP A 133 10.36 10.68 15.00
C ASP A 133 10.81 9.21 14.95
N GLU A 134 10.44 8.43 15.94
CA GLU A 134 10.71 6.99 16.00
C GLU A 134 9.93 6.23 14.91
N ASP A 135 8.65 6.56 14.70
CA ASP A 135 7.83 5.99 13.64
C ASP A 135 8.42 6.30 12.25
N VAL A 136 8.92 7.53 12.05
CA VAL A 136 9.57 7.94 10.79
C VAL A 136 10.83 7.12 10.54
N ARG A 137 11.71 7.01 11.54
CA ARG A 137 12.96 6.21 11.41
C ARG A 137 12.66 4.74 11.11
N LEU A 138 11.73 4.15 11.87
CA LEU A 138 11.31 2.77 11.65
C LEU A 138 10.74 2.59 10.23
N SER A 139 9.88 3.50 9.79
CA SER A 139 9.27 3.47 8.47
C SER A 139 10.30 3.54 7.34
N VAL A 140 11.27 4.44 7.46
CA VAL A 140 12.36 4.58 6.46
C VAL A 140 13.19 3.29 6.40
N ILE A 141 13.63 2.77 7.56
CA ILE A 141 14.43 1.55 7.61
C ILE A 141 13.67 0.37 6.99
N MET A 142 12.42 0.17 7.39
CA MET A 142 11.61 -0.94 6.89
C MET A 142 11.29 -0.79 5.39
N ALA A 143 10.99 0.42 4.92
CA ALA A 143 10.77 0.66 3.49
C ALA A 143 12.03 0.39 2.65
N VAL A 144 13.20 0.79 3.13
CA VAL A 144 14.48 0.48 2.47
C VAL A 144 14.72 -1.03 2.43
N ILE A 145 14.44 -1.76 3.52
CA ILE A 145 14.53 -3.22 3.55
C ILE A 145 13.60 -3.85 2.51
N VAL A 146 12.35 -3.39 2.42
CA VAL A 146 11.37 -3.86 1.42
C VAL A 146 11.89 -3.63 0.00
N LEU A 147 12.41 -2.43 -0.30
CA LEU A 147 12.95 -2.09 -1.63
C LEU A 147 14.16 -2.96 -1.98
N VAL A 148 15.11 -3.10 -1.05
CA VAL A 148 16.31 -3.93 -1.25
C VAL A 148 15.93 -5.40 -1.49
N LEU A 149 15.04 -5.96 -0.68
CA LEU A 149 14.59 -7.34 -0.86
C LEU A 149 13.82 -7.54 -2.17
N PHE A 150 12.96 -6.59 -2.55
CA PHE A 150 12.26 -6.64 -3.83
C PHE A 150 13.23 -6.64 -5.02
N VAL A 151 14.21 -5.73 -5.01
CA VAL A 151 15.23 -5.64 -6.09
C VAL A 151 16.11 -6.88 -6.11
N PHE A 152 16.54 -7.37 -4.95
CA PHE A 152 17.38 -8.57 -4.84
C PHE A 152 16.68 -9.82 -5.38
N PHE A 153 15.40 -9.99 -5.05
CA PHE A 153 14.61 -11.13 -5.51
C PHE A 153 13.80 -10.86 -6.79
N TYR A 154 14.06 -9.74 -7.49
CA TYR A 154 13.32 -9.31 -8.68
C TYR A 154 13.07 -10.43 -9.69
N HIS A 155 14.13 -11.20 -10.07
CA HIS A 155 14.00 -12.26 -11.07
C HIS A 155 13.13 -13.43 -10.60
N LYS A 156 13.18 -13.75 -9.30
CA LYS A 156 12.34 -14.82 -8.72
C LYS A 156 10.89 -14.35 -8.60
N ILE A 157 10.67 -13.11 -8.16
CA ILE A 157 9.35 -12.48 -8.10
C ILE A 157 8.73 -12.42 -9.50
N PHE A 158 9.51 -12.02 -10.51
CA PHE A 158 9.07 -12.03 -11.90
C PHE A 158 8.62 -13.43 -12.34
N ALA A 159 9.45 -14.46 -12.15
CA ALA A 159 9.15 -15.82 -12.58
C ALA A 159 7.83 -16.33 -11.96
N ILE A 160 7.66 -16.21 -10.65
CA ILE A 160 6.45 -16.69 -9.96
C ILE A 160 5.21 -15.83 -10.24
N THR A 161 5.40 -14.58 -10.71
CA THR A 161 4.28 -13.69 -11.05
C THR A 161 3.66 -14.08 -12.39
N PHE A 162 4.45 -14.50 -13.36
CA PHE A 162 3.97 -14.86 -14.68
C PHE A 162 3.54 -16.32 -14.80
N ASP A 163 4.36 -17.24 -14.33
CA ASP A 163 4.07 -18.67 -14.39
C ASP A 163 4.67 -19.38 -13.17
N GLU A 164 3.83 -19.56 -12.17
CA GLU A 164 4.19 -20.22 -10.93
C GLU A 164 4.52 -21.70 -11.13
N THR A 165 3.80 -22.36 -12.04
CA THR A 165 3.99 -23.79 -12.35
C THR A 165 5.34 -24.03 -13.02
N PHE A 166 5.66 -23.20 -14.01
CA PHE A 166 6.96 -23.23 -14.68
C PHE A 166 8.09 -22.88 -13.71
N ALA A 167 7.92 -21.87 -12.88
CA ALA A 167 8.91 -21.51 -11.88
C ALA A 167 9.20 -22.67 -10.91
N GLN A 168 8.17 -23.38 -10.46
CA GLN A 168 8.34 -24.59 -9.63
C GLN A 168 9.07 -25.71 -10.39
N ALA A 169 8.72 -25.96 -11.64
CA ALA A 169 9.37 -26.97 -12.47
C ALA A 169 10.88 -26.67 -12.69
N THR A 170 11.27 -25.38 -12.68
CA THR A 170 12.69 -24.94 -12.76
C THR A 170 13.39 -24.87 -11.41
N GLY A 171 12.78 -25.41 -10.33
CA GLY A 171 13.39 -25.51 -9.00
C GLY A 171 13.23 -24.25 -8.13
N VAL A 172 12.41 -23.27 -8.54
CA VAL A 172 12.10 -22.10 -7.71
C VAL A 172 11.07 -22.49 -6.67
N LYS A 173 11.36 -22.26 -5.39
CA LYS A 173 10.42 -22.50 -4.28
C LYS A 173 9.32 -21.40 -4.26
N ALA A 174 8.28 -21.57 -5.09
CA ALA A 174 7.23 -20.57 -5.28
C ALA A 174 6.55 -20.16 -3.98
N ASP A 175 6.26 -21.09 -3.07
CA ASP A 175 5.62 -20.82 -1.77
C ASP A 175 6.46 -19.86 -0.91
N LEU A 176 7.79 -20.01 -0.93
CA LEU A 176 8.69 -19.12 -0.19
C LEU A 176 8.60 -17.68 -0.73
N TYR A 177 8.63 -17.51 -2.05
CA TYR A 177 8.60 -16.18 -2.66
C TYR A 177 7.20 -15.55 -2.60
N ASN A 178 6.13 -16.36 -2.66
CA ASN A 178 4.77 -15.91 -2.41
C ASN A 178 4.63 -15.39 -0.96
N THR A 179 5.17 -16.13 0.00
CA THR A 179 5.20 -15.73 1.41
C THR A 179 6.04 -14.46 1.58
N LEU A 180 7.18 -14.35 0.90
CA LEU A 180 7.99 -13.13 0.92
C LEU A 180 7.19 -11.92 0.42
N ILE A 181 6.52 -12.03 -0.75
CA ILE A 181 5.68 -10.94 -1.28
C ILE A 181 4.60 -10.56 -0.27
N ALA A 182 3.94 -11.54 0.36
CA ALA A 182 2.90 -11.29 1.34
C ALA A 182 3.45 -10.53 2.57
N ILE A 183 4.62 -10.91 3.09
CA ILE A 183 5.27 -10.22 4.21
C ILE A 183 5.68 -8.80 3.82
N LEU A 184 6.33 -8.61 2.67
CA LEU A 184 6.73 -7.29 2.18
C LEU A 184 5.51 -6.38 1.99
N THR A 185 4.41 -6.93 1.47
CA THR A 185 3.14 -6.23 1.30
C THR A 185 2.53 -5.84 2.65
N ALA A 186 2.49 -6.77 3.61
CA ALA A 186 1.99 -6.52 4.96
C ALA A 186 2.74 -5.36 5.64
N VAL A 187 4.07 -5.39 5.60
CA VAL A 187 4.91 -4.32 6.14
C VAL A 187 4.62 -2.99 5.47
N THR A 188 4.59 -2.97 4.13
CA THR A 188 4.32 -1.74 3.35
C THR A 188 2.96 -1.15 3.69
N ILE A 189 1.93 -2.00 3.84
CA ILE A 189 0.58 -1.56 4.19
C ILE A 189 0.55 -0.91 5.58
N VAL A 190 1.16 -1.56 6.59
CA VAL A 190 1.16 -1.01 7.96
C VAL A 190 1.88 0.34 8.02
N LEU A 191 3.02 0.46 7.35
CA LEU A 191 3.79 1.71 7.29
C LEU A 191 2.99 2.83 6.62
N GLY A 192 2.39 2.52 5.47
CA GLY A 192 1.60 3.51 4.70
C GLY A 192 0.30 3.90 5.39
N MET A 193 -0.38 2.94 6.01
CA MET A 193 -1.65 3.19 6.67
C MET A 193 -1.53 4.16 7.85
N ARG A 194 -0.48 4.05 8.66
CA ARG A 194 -0.25 4.93 9.80
C ARG A 194 -0.16 6.40 9.39
N MET A 195 0.49 6.68 8.29
CA MET A 195 0.72 8.05 7.81
C MET A 195 -0.38 8.56 6.89
N MET A 196 -0.82 7.70 5.97
CA MET A 196 -1.65 8.10 4.83
C MET A 196 -3.06 7.54 4.88
N GLY A 197 -3.35 6.65 5.84
CA GLY A 197 -4.64 5.97 5.97
C GLY A 197 -4.81 4.74 5.08
N ALA A 198 -5.81 3.93 5.44
CA ALA A 198 -6.13 2.68 4.75
C ALA A 198 -6.54 2.92 3.28
N LEU A 199 -7.29 3.98 3.01
CA LEU A 199 -7.79 4.32 1.67
C LEU A 199 -6.65 4.60 0.68
N LEU A 200 -5.63 5.35 1.10
CA LEU A 200 -4.53 5.72 0.20
C LEU A 200 -3.62 4.54 -0.09
N ILE A 201 -3.28 3.72 0.92
CA ILE A 201 -2.34 2.61 0.71
C ILE A 201 -2.90 1.57 -0.26
N SER A 202 -4.21 1.26 -0.17
CA SER A 202 -4.89 0.39 -1.12
C SER A 202 -4.83 0.95 -2.54
N SER A 203 -5.02 2.26 -2.69
CA SER A 203 -4.96 2.90 -4.00
C SER A 203 -3.54 2.91 -4.58
N LEU A 204 -2.50 3.17 -3.79
CA LEU A 204 -1.10 3.17 -4.25
C LEU A 204 -0.62 1.78 -4.71
N ILE A 205 -1.20 0.70 -4.20
CA ILE A 205 -0.91 -0.66 -4.66
C ILE A 205 -1.56 -0.92 -6.04
N ILE A 206 -2.80 -0.45 -6.25
CA ILE A 206 -3.60 -0.84 -7.41
C ILE A 206 -3.45 0.14 -8.58
N PHE A 207 -3.66 1.44 -8.35
CA PHE A 207 -3.75 2.42 -9.43
C PHE A 207 -2.47 2.57 -10.27
N PRO A 208 -1.26 2.73 -9.68
CA PRO A 208 -0.05 2.90 -10.48
C PRO A 208 0.24 1.70 -11.36
N ALA A 209 -0.01 0.47 -10.84
CA ALA A 209 0.15 -0.77 -11.59
C ALA A 209 -0.81 -0.83 -12.79
N LEU A 210 -2.11 -0.63 -12.56
CA LEU A 210 -3.13 -0.64 -13.62
C LEU A 210 -2.89 0.47 -14.65
N THR A 211 -2.51 1.66 -14.21
CA THR A 211 -2.20 2.80 -15.08
C THR A 211 -1.03 2.47 -16.00
N SER A 212 0.04 1.90 -15.45
CA SER A 212 1.23 1.53 -16.22
C SER A 212 0.94 0.44 -17.25
N MET A 213 0.10 -0.54 -16.91
CA MET A 213 -0.29 -1.64 -17.82
C MET A 213 -1.09 -1.16 -19.04
N ARG A 214 -1.67 0.05 -19.04
CA ARG A 214 -2.36 0.61 -20.21
C ARG A 214 -1.42 0.94 -21.36
N VAL A 215 -0.17 1.30 -21.06
CA VAL A 215 0.80 1.79 -22.05
C VAL A 215 2.03 0.91 -22.18
N CYS A 216 2.46 0.29 -21.08
CA CYS A 216 3.67 -0.54 -21.03
C CYS A 216 3.33 -2.02 -21.30
N LYS A 217 4.23 -2.71 -22.04
CA LYS A 217 4.02 -4.11 -22.44
C LYS A 217 4.97 -5.11 -21.76
N THR A 218 6.07 -4.63 -21.17
CA THR A 218 7.05 -5.50 -20.50
C THR A 218 7.00 -5.31 -19.01
N PHE A 219 7.25 -6.35 -18.23
CA PHE A 219 7.23 -6.30 -16.77
C PHE A 219 8.14 -5.20 -16.21
N LYS A 220 9.36 -5.11 -16.75
CA LYS A 220 10.32 -4.08 -16.33
C LYS A 220 9.80 -2.67 -16.57
N SER A 221 9.22 -2.41 -17.76
CA SER A 221 8.66 -1.08 -18.05
C SER A 221 7.43 -0.76 -17.21
N VAL A 222 6.59 -1.77 -16.91
CA VAL A 222 5.44 -1.59 -16.02
C VAL A 222 5.90 -1.21 -14.61
N ILE A 223 6.90 -1.90 -14.06
CA ILE A 223 7.44 -1.61 -12.73
C ILE A 223 8.04 -0.19 -12.67
N ILE A 224 8.90 0.18 -13.61
CA ILE A 224 9.54 1.51 -13.60
C ILE A 224 8.49 2.61 -13.75
N ASN A 225 7.57 2.46 -14.71
CA ASN A 225 6.53 3.46 -14.94
C ASN A 225 5.55 3.54 -13.76
N SER A 226 5.20 2.41 -13.13
CA SER A 226 4.38 2.35 -11.93
C SER A 226 5.04 3.10 -10.75
N ALA A 227 6.34 2.89 -10.55
CA ALA A 227 7.10 3.59 -9.53
C ALA A 227 7.11 5.11 -9.75
N VAL A 228 7.34 5.55 -11.00
CA VAL A 228 7.32 6.98 -11.35
C VAL A 228 5.92 7.58 -11.13
N ILE A 229 4.86 6.93 -11.64
CA ILE A 229 3.48 7.40 -11.47
C ILE A 229 3.13 7.51 -10.00
N SER A 230 3.46 6.51 -9.19
CA SER A 230 3.14 6.46 -7.77
C SER A 230 3.74 7.65 -7.02
N VAL A 231 5.03 7.94 -7.25
CA VAL A 231 5.71 9.07 -6.60
C VAL A 231 5.16 10.40 -7.11
N VAL A 232 4.96 10.56 -8.43
CA VAL A 232 4.41 11.79 -9.01
C VAL A 232 3.00 12.06 -8.50
N CYS A 233 2.12 11.04 -8.48
CA CYS A 233 0.76 11.18 -7.97
C CYS A 233 0.74 11.50 -6.47
N LEU A 234 1.66 10.93 -5.69
CA LEU A 234 1.81 11.25 -4.28
C LEU A 234 2.19 12.73 -4.09
N VAL A 235 3.25 13.19 -4.76
CA VAL A 235 3.75 14.56 -4.64
C VAL A 235 2.65 15.56 -5.04
N LEU A 236 2.00 15.34 -6.19
CA LEU A 236 0.91 16.19 -6.65
C LEU A 236 -0.28 16.16 -5.70
N GLY A 237 -0.66 14.99 -5.20
CA GLY A 237 -1.80 14.84 -4.29
C GLY A 237 -1.57 15.49 -2.93
N ILE A 238 -0.37 15.38 -2.35
CA ILE A 238 -0.02 16.09 -1.11
C ILE A 238 0.01 17.60 -1.34
N THR A 239 0.54 18.06 -2.49
CA THR A 239 0.53 19.48 -2.83
C THR A 239 -0.89 20.03 -2.97
N VAL A 240 -1.77 19.31 -3.65
CA VAL A 240 -3.19 19.65 -3.79
C VAL A 240 -3.87 19.71 -2.41
N SER A 241 -3.59 18.73 -1.55
CA SER A 241 -4.09 18.67 -0.18
C SER A 241 -3.68 19.90 0.63
N TYR A 242 -2.43 20.31 0.52
CA TYR A 242 -1.90 21.49 1.21
C TYR A 242 -2.57 22.79 0.76
N VAL A 243 -2.72 22.95 -0.57
CA VAL A 243 -3.29 24.18 -1.14
C VAL A 243 -4.79 24.33 -0.84
N TRP A 244 -5.54 23.22 -0.88
CA TRP A 244 -7.01 23.26 -0.74
C TRP A 244 -7.53 22.83 0.64
N GLY A 245 -6.64 22.46 1.58
CA GLY A 245 -7.03 22.01 2.91
C GLY A 245 -7.83 20.72 2.91
N THR A 246 -7.61 19.83 1.92
CA THR A 246 -8.33 18.57 1.75
C THR A 246 -7.59 17.41 2.40
N PRO A 247 -8.25 16.29 2.78
CA PRO A 247 -7.56 15.12 3.32
C PRO A 247 -6.52 14.58 2.34
N ALA A 248 -5.27 14.40 2.80
CA ALA A 248 -4.14 14.05 1.95
C ALA A 248 -4.36 12.71 1.21
N GLY A 249 -4.89 11.70 1.91
CA GLY A 249 -5.19 10.40 1.32
C GLY A 249 -6.15 10.51 0.14
N ALA A 250 -7.28 11.21 0.32
CA ALA A 250 -8.28 11.38 -0.73
C ALA A 250 -7.73 12.17 -1.93
N SER A 251 -6.94 13.22 -1.67
CA SER A 251 -6.34 14.04 -2.73
C SER A 251 -5.40 13.23 -3.61
N VAL A 252 -4.53 12.40 -3.03
CA VAL A 252 -3.64 11.51 -3.78
C VAL A 252 -4.43 10.46 -4.58
N VAL A 253 -5.52 9.91 -4.02
CA VAL A 253 -6.38 8.97 -4.77
C VAL A 253 -7.01 9.65 -5.98
N MET A 254 -7.51 10.88 -5.85
CA MET A 254 -8.08 11.64 -6.96
C MET A 254 -7.06 11.89 -8.08
N VAL A 255 -5.82 12.20 -7.72
CA VAL A 255 -4.72 12.36 -8.71
C VAL A 255 -4.41 11.02 -9.39
N ASN A 256 -4.40 9.90 -8.65
CA ASN A 256 -4.23 8.56 -9.24
C ASN A 256 -5.36 8.21 -10.23
N ILE A 257 -6.62 8.55 -9.89
CA ILE A 257 -7.76 8.36 -10.81
C ILE A 257 -7.56 9.18 -12.08
N ALA A 258 -7.18 10.45 -11.96
CA ALA A 258 -6.91 11.31 -13.11
C ALA A 258 -5.78 10.74 -14.00
N ALA A 259 -4.70 10.24 -13.39
CA ALA A 259 -3.61 9.59 -14.10
C ALA A 259 -4.08 8.32 -14.83
N LEU A 260 -4.91 7.48 -14.20
CA LEU A 260 -5.48 6.28 -14.83
C LEU A 260 -6.34 6.64 -16.04
N LEU A 261 -7.17 7.67 -15.95
CA LEU A 261 -8.00 8.13 -17.07
C LEU A 261 -7.15 8.65 -18.22
N LEU A 262 -6.14 9.48 -17.95
CA LEU A 262 -5.20 9.98 -18.94
C LEU A 262 -4.47 8.84 -19.67
N TYR A 263 -3.90 7.89 -18.94
CA TYR A 263 -3.20 6.76 -19.53
C TYR A 263 -4.14 5.82 -20.29
N SER A 264 -5.39 5.68 -19.87
CA SER A 264 -6.40 4.93 -20.59
C SER A 264 -6.74 5.58 -21.94
N LEU A 265 -6.88 6.90 -21.98
CA LEU A 265 -7.07 7.65 -23.23
C LEU A 265 -5.87 7.50 -24.17
N ILE A 266 -4.64 7.66 -23.66
CA ILE A 266 -3.41 7.45 -24.45
C ILE A 266 -3.37 6.02 -25.00
N GLY A 267 -3.72 5.02 -24.19
CA GLY A 267 -3.78 3.61 -24.61
C GLY A 267 -4.79 3.37 -25.72
N LEU A 268 -5.97 3.98 -25.66
CA LEU A 268 -7.00 3.89 -26.69
C LEU A 268 -6.56 4.52 -28.01
N ILE A 269 -5.94 5.69 -27.98
CA ILE A 269 -5.43 6.38 -29.18
C ILE A 269 -4.33 5.54 -29.83
N ARG A 270 -3.42 4.99 -29.04
CA ARG A 270 -2.31 4.16 -29.54
C ARG A 270 -2.75 2.83 -30.15
N ASN A 271 -3.86 2.28 -29.68
CA ASN A 271 -4.40 1.04 -30.23
C ASN A 271 -5.27 1.26 -31.48
N LYS A 272 -5.83 2.46 -31.69
CA LYS A 272 -6.56 2.81 -32.93
C LYS A 272 -5.63 3.10 -34.11
N GLY A 273 -4.35 3.36 -33.84
CA GLY A 273 -3.34 3.62 -34.89
C GLY A 273 -2.58 2.37 -35.34
N LYS A 274 -2.98 1.19 -34.89
CA LYS A 274 -2.50 -0.12 -35.34
C LYS A 274 -3.63 -0.92 -35.97
#